data_b63882aacd62cc25a4460b240057d263
#
_entry.id   b63882aacd62cc25a4460b240057d263
#
_cell.length_a   1.000
_cell.length_b   1.000
_cell.length_c   1.000
_cell.angle_alpha   90.00
_cell.angle_beta   90.00
_cell.angle_gamma   90.00
#
_symmetry.space_group_name_H-M   'P 1'
#
loop_
_entity.id
_entity.type
_entity.pdbx_description
1 polymer ?
#
loop_
_entity_poly.entity_id
_entity_poly.type
_entity_poly.pdbx_seq_one_letter_code
_entity_poly.pdbx_strand_id
1 'polypeptide(L)'
;AASMGFPGTWMTESESVVYRVVPKCACSTIGQIMYYSDHGEFFDGDIHDAATGLHKWAREDSQPTINANVKTHTSYAFTCVRNPYTRILSSFFDKICGIQRNGKRYRGKLVPLLIQKYGIEVGGEDGKQEFDQIQSFRRFLLFARDTIRWRRPMEPDIHWSAMSGHVSTFIVNGGTYDNIFWTESFNDGMGGVLNAIKTKHDIDLQTIPRFNESEGHGPKRAYPVEDYFDDLSMHLVKEMYHRDFELFKYDFDDPSNKMPIGKIDLDEVHAKLGE
;
A
#
# COMPACT_ATOMS: atom_id res chain seq x y z
N ALA A 1 -10.46 18.45 -16.47
CA ALA A 1 -10.04 17.65 -15.31
C ALA A 1 -9.16 16.55 -15.87
N ALA A 2 -7.83 16.67 -15.71
CA ALA A 2 -6.92 15.59 -16.04
C ALA A 2 -7.29 14.42 -15.14
N SER A 3 -7.74 13.32 -15.70
CA SER A 3 -7.85 12.05 -14.99
C SER A 3 -6.44 11.75 -14.51
N MET A 4 -6.21 11.84 -13.20
CA MET A 4 -5.01 11.27 -12.63
C MET A 4 -5.13 9.76 -12.85
N GLY A 5 -4.56 9.31 -13.98
CA GLY A 5 -4.44 7.90 -14.28
C GLY A 5 -3.84 7.24 -13.07
N PHE A 6 -4.54 6.29 -12.50
CA PHE A 6 -4.08 5.56 -11.33
C PHE A 6 -2.87 4.71 -11.76
N PRO A 7 -1.64 5.04 -11.33
CA PRO A 7 -0.50 4.17 -11.55
C PRO A 7 -0.59 3.01 -10.55
N GLY A 8 -1.70 2.29 -10.59
CA GLY A 8 -2.00 1.32 -9.57
C GLY A 8 -1.91 -0.12 -10.04
N THR A 9 -1.55 -0.37 -11.31
CA THR A 9 -1.45 -1.72 -11.85
C THR A 9 -0.10 -1.89 -12.54
N TRP A 10 0.66 -2.89 -12.11
CA TRP A 10 1.95 -3.27 -12.67
C TRP A 10 1.84 -4.63 -13.36
N MET A 11 2.64 -4.84 -14.39
CA MET A 11 2.65 -6.06 -15.16
C MET A 11 4.09 -6.42 -15.54
N THR A 12 4.43 -7.71 -15.50
CA THR A 12 5.69 -8.22 -16.01
C THR A 12 5.78 -8.09 -17.53
N GLU A 13 7.00 -8.05 -18.10
CA GLU A 13 7.20 -7.99 -19.56
C GLU A 13 6.63 -9.22 -20.28
N SER A 14 6.64 -10.37 -19.60
CA SER A 14 6.03 -11.62 -20.10
C SER A 14 4.50 -11.60 -20.12
N GLU A 15 3.88 -10.54 -19.57
CA GLU A 15 2.43 -10.41 -19.36
C GLU A 15 1.81 -11.56 -18.54
N SER A 16 2.65 -12.36 -17.86
CA SER A 16 2.20 -13.52 -17.10
C SER A 16 1.56 -13.16 -15.77
N VAL A 17 1.92 -12.00 -15.22
CA VAL A 17 1.48 -11.55 -13.89
C VAL A 17 1.06 -10.09 -13.91
N VAL A 18 -0.08 -9.81 -13.29
CA VAL A 18 -0.62 -8.47 -13.05
C VAL A 18 -0.74 -8.23 -11.55
N TYR A 19 -0.13 -7.18 -11.07
CA TYR A 19 -0.18 -6.74 -9.69
C TYR A 19 -0.99 -5.46 -9.54
N ARG A 20 -2.08 -5.50 -8.77
CA ARG A 20 -2.77 -4.29 -8.34
C ARG A 20 -2.09 -3.72 -7.10
N VAL A 21 -1.48 -2.56 -7.24
CA VAL A 21 -0.72 -1.91 -6.17
C VAL A 21 -1.67 -1.36 -5.10
N VAL A 22 -1.49 -1.80 -3.86
CA VAL A 22 -2.06 -1.17 -2.67
C VAL A 22 -0.93 -0.51 -1.90
N PRO A 23 -0.90 0.82 -1.77
CA PRO A 23 0.19 1.51 -1.07
C PRO A 23 0.36 1.05 0.37
N LYS A 24 1.61 0.94 0.81
CA LYS A 24 2.03 0.48 2.16
C LYS A 24 1.80 -1.01 2.43
N CYS A 25 1.53 -1.80 1.39
CA CYS A 25 1.37 -3.25 1.43
C CYS A 25 2.49 -3.94 0.64
N ALA A 26 3.73 -3.76 1.03
CA ALA A 26 4.94 -4.36 0.44
C ALA A 26 5.16 -4.06 -1.06
N CYS A 27 4.55 -3.02 -1.62
CA CYS A 27 4.60 -2.74 -3.06
C CYS A 27 6.03 -2.61 -3.61
N SER A 28 6.96 -2.02 -2.86
CA SER A 28 8.36 -1.91 -3.32
C SER A 28 9.04 -3.27 -3.43
N THR A 29 8.85 -4.15 -2.47
CA THR A 29 9.40 -5.52 -2.52
C THR A 29 8.79 -6.31 -3.68
N ILE A 30 7.46 -6.24 -3.85
CA ILE A 30 6.77 -6.90 -4.98
C ILE A 30 7.27 -6.35 -6.32
N GLY A 31 7.40 -5.04 -6.44
CA GLY A 31 7.92 -4.42 -7.67
C GLY A 31 9.34 -4.88 -8.00
N GLN A 32 10.21 -4.97 -7.00
CA GLN A 32 11.57 -5.47 -7.18
C GLN A 32 11.60 -6.94 -7.61
N ILE A 33 10.71 -7.79 -7.08
CA ILE A 33 10.56 -9.19 -7.51
C ILE A 33 10.09 -9.26 -8.97
N MET A 34 9.10 -8.46 -9.33
CA MET A 34 8.60 -8.41 -10.71
C MET A 34 9.67 -7.91 -11.68
N TYR A 35 10.41 -6.87 -11.31
CA TYR A 35 11.53 -6.36 -12.10
C TYR A 35 12.64 -7.41 -12.25
N TYR A 36 13.02 -8.05 -11.15
CA TYR A 36 14.01 -9.13 -11.17
C TYR A 36 13.58 -10.28 -12.09
N SER A 37 12.29 -10.63 -12.09
CA SER A 37 11.79 -11.70 -12.96
C SER A 37 11.98 -11.42 -14.45
N ASP A 38 11.95 -10.14 -14.83
CA ASP A 38 12.11 -9.71 -16.21
C ASP A 38 13.61 -9.52 -16.59
N HIS A 39 14.45 -9.03 -15.65
CA HIS A 39 15.78 -8.53 -15.94
C HIS A 39 16.93 -9.33 -15.29
N GLY A 40 16.65 -10.18 -14.28
CA GLY A 40 17.67 -10.96 -13.56
C GLY A 40 18.48 -10.14 -12.55
N GLU A 41 18.11 -8.89 -12.33
CA GLU A 41 18.73 -7.98 -11.36
C GLU A 41 17.68 -7.09 -10.70
N PHE A 42 18.00 -6.55 -9.53
CA PHE A 42 17.13 -5.58 -8.88
C PHE A 42 17.30 -4.19 -9.47
N PHE A 43 16.21 -3.43 -9.55
CA PHE A 43 16.24 -2.06 -10.04
C PHE A 43 17.03 -1.16 -9.08
N ASP A 44 18.06 -0.49 -9.59
CA ASP A 44 18.83 0.48 -8.82
C ASP A 44 18.13 1.84 -8.88
N GLY A 45 17.32 2.13 -7.88
CA GLY A 45 16.57 3.36 -7.78
C GLY A 45 15.20 3.20 -7.11
N ASP A 46 14.30 4.15 -7.37
CA ASP A 46 12.92 4.06 -6.91
C ASP A 46 12.12 3.15 -7.84
N ILE A 47 11.71 1.99 -7.34
CA ILE A 47 10.93 1.00 -8.10
C ILE A 47 9.56 1.57 -8.56
N HIS A 48 9.13 2.68 -8.00
CA HIS A 48 7.93 3.40 -8.42
C HIS A 48 8.18 4.35 -9.61
N ASP A 49 9.41 4.45 -10.10
CA ASP A 49 9.72 5.24 -11.28
C ASP A 49 9.20 4.58 -12.57
N ALA A 50 8.75 5.40 -13.51
CA ALA A 50 8.31 4.93 -14.82
C ALA A 50 9.41 4.22 -15.62
N ALA A 51 10.68 4.51 -15.33
CA ALA A 51 11.85 3.88 -15.96
C ALA A 51 11.93 2.37 -15.74
N THR A 52 11.27 1.83 -14.70
CA THR A 52 11.20 0.38 -14.45
C THR A 52 10.46 -0.40 -15.53
N GLY A 53 9.65 0.26 -16.34
CA GLY A 53 8.78 -0.41 -17.31
C GLY A 53 7.55 -1.11 -16.72
N LEU A 54 7.49 -1.39 -15.41
CA LEU A 54 6.36 -2.05 -14.75
C LEU A 54 5.05 -1.26 -14.91
N HIS A 55 5.17 0.07 -15.11
CA HIS A 55 4.06 0.99 -15.31
C HIS A 55 3.65 1.16 -16.78
N LYS A 56 4.24 0.43 -17.74
CA LYS A 56 3.90 0.53 -19.18
C LYS A 56 2.39 0.47 -19.41
N TRP A 57 1.74 -0.32 -18.60
CA TRP A 57 0.34 -0.67 -18.68
C TRP A 57 -0.59 0.30 -17.94
N ALA A 58 -0.02 1.25 -17.20
CA ALA A 58 -0.80 2.32 -16.55
C ALA A 58 -1.12 3.48 -17.51
N ARG A 59 -0.64 3.44 -18.77
CA ARG A 59 -1.01 4.42 -19.80
C ARG A 59 -2.41 4.12 -20.30
N GLU A 60 -3.16 5.17 -20.65
CA GLU A 60 -4.55 5.04 -21.16
C GLU A 60 -4.67 4.07 -22.32
N ASP A 61 -3.66 4.04 -23.21
CA ASP A 61 -3.59 3.16 -24.40
C ASP A 61 -3.42 1.68 -24.06
N SER A 62 -2.89 1.36 -22.87
CA SER A 62 -2.60 -0.01 -22.43
C SER A 62 -3.72 -0.62 -21.58
N GLN A 63 -4.61 0.20 -21.03
CA GLN A 63 -5.70 -0.26 -20.18
C GLN A 63 -6.62 -1.29 -20.85
N PRO A 64 -6.97 -1.17 -22.13
CA PRO A 64 -7.73 -2.19 -22.85
C PRO A 64 -7.01 -3.55 -22.89
N THR A 65 -5.68 -3.56 -23.04
CA THR A 65 -4.87 -4.79 -23.10
C THR A 65 -4.83 -5.48 -21.74
N ILE A 66 -4.63 -4.73 -20.64
CA ILE A 66 -4.71 -5.27 -19.28
C ILE A 66 -6.08 -5.90 -19.05
N ASN A 67 -7.14 -5.17 -19.36
CA ASN A 67 -8.51 -5.65 -19.16
C ASN A 67 -8.80 -6.90 -20.02
N ALA A 68 -8.29 -6.97 -21.25
CA ALA A 68 -8.45 -8.13 -22.10
C ALA A 68 -7.70 -9.34 -21.53
N ASN A 69 -6.43 -9.19 -21.17
CA ASN A 69 -5.60 -10.26 -20.63
C ASN A 69 -6.13 -10.79 -19.29
N VAL A 70 -6.60 -9.90 -18.42
CA VAL A 70 -7.21 -10.29 -17.14
C VAL A 70 -8.55 -10.97 -17.33
N LYS A 71 -9.41 -10.48 -18.24
CA LYS A 71 -10.71 -11.12 -18.58
C LYS A 71 -10.56 -12.49 -19.24
N THR A 72 -9.51 -12.69 -20.03
CA THR A 72 -9.23 -13.98 -20.69
C THR A 72 -8.44 -14.93 -19.80
N HIS A 73 -8.14 -14.56 -18.55
CA HIS A 73 -7.29 -15.32 -17.61
C HIS A 73 -5.91 -15.71 -18.18
N THR A 74 -5.36 -14.89 -19.07
CA THR A 74 -4.03 -15.12 -19.63
C THR A 74 -2.92 -14.66 -18.69
N SER A 75 -3.24 -13.80 -17.71
CA SER A 75 -2.34 -13.30 -16.69
C SER A 75 -2.87 -13.65 -15.30
N TYR A 76 -1.96 -14.01 -14.40
CA TYR A 76 -2.26 -14.22 -12.99
C TYR A 76 -2.37 -12.85 -12.29
N ALA A 77 -3.55 -12.52 -11.82
CA ALA A 77 -3.81 -11.22 -11.19
C ALA A 77 -3.82 -11.31 -9.66
N PHE A 78 -3.06 -10.46 -9.01
CA PHE A 78 -2.97 -10.49 -7.56
C PHE A 78 -2.86 -9.10 -6.92
N THR A 79 -3.06 -9.06 -5.61
CA THR A 79 -2.73 -7.92 -4.76
C THR A 79 -2.28 -8.38 -3.37
N CYS A 80 -1.66 -7.45 -2.65
CA CYS A 80 -1.25 -7.65 -1.27
C CYS A 80 -1.94 -6.62 -0.37
N VAL A 81 -2.46 -7.06 0.76
CA VAL A 81 -3.11 -6.25 1.79
C VAL A 81 -2.35 -6.32 3.10
N ARG A 82 -2.62 -5.40 4.00
CA ARG A 82 -1.91 -5.26 5.28
C ARG A 82 -2.89 -4.92 6.40
N ASN A 83 -2.58 -5.31 7.63
CA ASN A 83 -3.34 -4.89 8.80
C ASN A 83 -3.57 -3.36 8.79
N PRO A 84 -4.83 -2.89 8.84
CA PRO A 84 -5.15 -1.47 8.73
C PRO A 84 -4.44 -0.58 9.76
N TYR A 85 -4.22 -1.07 10.98
CA TYR A 85 -3.49 -0.36 12.04
C TYR A 85 -2.03 -0.11 11.63
N THR A 86 -1.32 -1.16 11.25
CA THR A 86 0.10 -1.03 10.87
C THR A 86 0.27 -0.30 9.54
N ARG A 87 -0.73 -0.38 8.66
CA ARG A 87 -0.72 0.34 7.38
C ARG A 87 -0.83 1.85 7.58
N ILE A 88 -1.81 2.32 8.37
CA ILE A 88 -1.99 3.76 8.61
C ILE A 88 -0.80 4.34 9.39
N LEU A 89 -0.26 3.60 10.35
CA LEU A 89 0.95 3.99 11.09
C LEU A 89 2.15 4.12 10.13
N SER A 90 2.33 3.15 9.22
CA SER A 90 3.37 3.21 8.18
C SER A 90 3.17 4.43 7.25
N SER A 91 1.94 4.80 6.95
CA SER A 91 1.65 5.99 6.13
C SER A 91 2.03 7.28 6.83
N PHE A 92 1.78 7.38 8.12
CA PHE A 92 2.18 8.53 8.94
C PHE A 92 3.70 8.73 8.91
N PHE A 93 4.47 7.70 9.26
CA PHE A 93 5.92 7.81 9.32
C PHE A 93 6.55 8.07 7.95
N ASP A 94 6.07 7.41 6.90
CA ASP A 94 6.65 7.59 5.57
C ASP A 94 6.19 8.88 4.88
N LYS A 95 4.89 9.18 4.87
CA LYS A 95 4.35 10.27 4.04
C LYS A 95 4.19 11.60 4.78
N ILE A 96 4.02 11.58 6.08
CA ILE A 96 3.87 12.80 6.89
C ILE A 96 5.21 13.19 7.53
N CYS A 97 5.88 12.26 8.21
CA CYS A 97 7.17 12.51 8.85
C CYS A 97 8.36 12.29 7.91
N GLY A 98 8.18 11.53 6.83
CA GLY A 98 9.26 11.07 5.95
C GLY A 98 9.95 12.18 5.16
N ILE A 99 11.25 12.02 4.98
CA ILE A 99 12.12 12.89 4.17
C ILE A 99 12.54 12.10 2.93
N GLN A 100 12.41 12.68 1.75
CA GLN A 100 12.86 12.10 0.48
C GLN A 100 14.40 12.15 0.39
N ARG A 101 14.98 11.37 -0.52
CA ARG A 101 16.44 11.39 -0.80
C ARG A 101 16.99 12.77 -1.14
N ASN A 102 16.15 13.66 -1.69
CA ASN A 102 16.50 15.05 -1.98
C ASN A 102 16.40 16.00 -0.78
N GLY A 103 16.18 15.49 0.43
CA GLY A 103 16.04 16.26 1.66
C GLY A 103 14.68 16.95 1.85
N LYS A 104 13.71 16.75 0.94
CA LYS A 104 12.38 17.37 1.04
C LYS A 104 11.38 16.38 1.64
N ARG A 105 10.42 16.90 2.41
CA ARG A 105 9.31 16.07 2.90
C ARG A 105 8.38 15.62 1.76
N TYR A 106 7.88 14.41 1.84
CA TYR A 106 6.91 13.90 0.87
C TYR A 106 5.67 14.79 0.76
N ARG A 107 5.15 15.27 1.88
CA ARG A 107 3.96 16.13 1.96
C ARG A 107 4.25 17.49 2.58
N GLY A 108 5.41 18.07 2.28
CA GLY A 108 5.86 19.34 2.87
C GLY A 108 4.85 20.46 2.76
N LYS A 109 4.09 20.54 1.66
CA LYS A 109 3.02 21.55 1.49
C LYS A 109 1.84 21.38 2.46
N LEU A 110 1.63 20.20 3.03
CA LEU A 110 0.58 19.95 4.03
C LEU A 110 1.03 20.28 5.45
N VAL A 111 2.33 20.29 5.72
CA VAL A 111 2.87 20.44 7.08
C VAL A 111 2.32 21.68 7.81
N PRO A 112 2.26 22.89 7.21
CA PRO A 112 1.67 24.04 7.89
C PRO A 112 0.21 23.82 8.32
N LEU A 113 -0.60 23.21 7.46
CA LEU A 113 -1.98 22.87 7.77
C LEU A 113 -2.07 21.84 8.91
N LEU A 114 -1.23 20.79 8.87
CA LEU A 114 -1.21 19.75 9.88
C LEU A 114 -0.84 20.30 11.25
N ILE A 115 0.17 21.17 11.31
CA ILE A 115 0.59 21.82 12.56
C ILE A 115 -0.50 22.77 13.06
N GLN A 116 -0.96 23.69 12.22
CA GLN A 116 -1.87 24.77 12.65
C GLN A 116 -3.27 24.26 13.00
N LYS A 117 -3.82 23.34 12.21
CA LYS A 117 -5.21 22.89 12.38
C LYS A 117 -5.33 21.67 13.26
N TYR A 118 -4.38 20.74 13.19
CA TYR A 118 -4.45 19.46 13.90
C TYR A 118 -3.42 19.33 15.02
N GLY A 119 -2.45 20.23 15.11
CA GLY A 119 -1.39 20.20 16.11
C GLY A 119 -0.41 19.03 15.92
N ILE A 120 -0.23 18.56 14.69
CA ILE A 120 0.63 17.41 14.37
C ILE A 120 2.08 17.90 14.27
N GLU A 121 2.96 17.27 15.04
CA GLU A 121 4.41 17.47 14.92
C GLU A 121 5.01 16.44 13.96
N VAL A 122 6.11 16.81 13.30
CA VAL A 122 6.69 15.98 12.23
C VAL A 122 8.22 15.86 12.31
N GLY A 123 8.83 16.19 13.45
CA GLY A 123 10.27 16.05 13.67
C GLY A 123 11.15 17.11 13.00
N GLY A 124 10.68 18.37 12.91
CA GLY A 124 11.43 19.46 12.30
C GLY A 124 11.58 19.34 10.77
N GLU A 125 12.31 20.25 10.12
CA GLU A 125 12.46 20.26 8.65
C GLU A 125 13.27 19.07 8.12
N ASP A 126 14.28 18.67 8.88
CA ASP A 126 15.19 17.55 8.52
C ASP A 126 14.74 16.17 9.06
N GLY A 127 13.61 16.11 9.75
CA GLY A 127 13.06 14.89 10.34
C GLY A 127 13.81 14.37 11.58
N LYS A 128 14.75 15.13 12.12
CA LYS A 128 15.63 14.70 13.22
C LYS A 128 15.24 15.27 14.58
N GLN A 129 14.41 16.29 14.62
CA GLN A 129 13.92 16.88 15.86
C GLN A 129 13.01 15.87 16.56
N GLU A 130 13.25 15.65 17.84
CA GLU A 130 12.36 14.85 18.68
C GLU A 130 10.98 15.48 18.79
N PHE A 131 9.95 14.66 18.80
CA PHE A 131 8.56 15.06 18.96
C PHE A 131 7.74 13.93 19.58
N ASP A 132 6.58 14.27 20.12
CA ASP A 132 5.63 13.27 20.62
C ASP A 132 5.00 12.50 19.45
N GLN A 133 5.63 11.36 19.08
CA GLN A 133 5.20 10.53 17.96
C GLN A 133 3.80 9.94 18.18
N ILE A 134 3.47 9.56 19.42
CA ILE A 134 2.19 8.94 19.77
C ILE A 134 1.07 9.97 19.60
N GLN A 135 1.21 11.14 20.24
CA GLN A 135 0.19 12.16 20.16
C GLN A 135 0.04 12.72 18.74
N SER A 136 1.15 12.92 18.02
CA SER A 136 1.11 13.39 16.64
C SER A 136 0.44 12.38 15.71
N PHE A 137 0.71 11.08 15.89
CA PHE A 137 0.01 10.04 15.15
C PHE A 137 -1.49 10.01 15.46
N ARG A 138 -1.90 10.08 16.72
CA ARG A 138 -3.32 10.12 17.11
C ARG A 138 -4.05 11.31 16.51
N ARG A 139 -3.39 12.47 16.46
CA ARG A 139 -3.91 13.65 15.75
C ARG A 139 -3.96 13.47 14.23
N PHE A 140 -2.99 12.77 13.67
CA PHE A 140 -3.02 12.40 12.25
C PHE A 140 -4.23 11.52 11.90
N LEU A 141 -4.68 10.64 12.79
CA LEU A 141 -5.90 9.85 12.56
C LEU A 141 -7.14 10.73 12.39
N LEU A 142 -7.25 11.83 13.13
CA LEU A 142 -8.35 12.80 12.94
C LEU A 142 -8.29 13.46 11.56
N PHE A 143 -7.10 13.86 11.13
CA PHE A 143 -6.91 14.41 9.78
C PHE A 143 -7.24 13.37 8.70
N ALA A 144 -6.75 12.13 8.82
CA ALA A 144 -7.01 11.05 7.87
C ALA A 144 -8.52 10.76 7.77
N ARG A 145 -9.21 10.66 8.92
CA ARG A 145 -10.67 10.50 8.98
C ARG A 145 -11.40 11.63 8.26
N ASP A 146 -11.01 12.88 8.50
CA ASP A 146 -11.64 14.04 7.89
C ASP A 146 -11.51 14.01 6.35
N THR A 147 -10.35 13.59 5.84
CA THR A 147 -10.13 13.41 4.40
C THR A 147 -10.97 12.27 3.82
N ILE A 148 -11.06 11.14 4.50
CA ILE A 148 -11.80 9.95 4.03
C ILE A 148 -13.31 10.20 4.07
N ARG A 149 -13.82 10.73 5.19
CA ARG A 149 -15.26 10.86 5.42
C ARG A 149 -15.88 12.07 4.74
N TRP A 150 -15.20 13.20 4.78
CA TRP A 150 -15.76 14.47 4.29
C TRP A 150 -15.00 15.08 3.12
N ARG A 151 -13.93 14.43 2.65
CA ARG A 151 -13.04 14.94 1.61
C ARG A 151 -12.52 16.36 1.91
N ARG A 152 -12.25 16.60 3.17
CA ARG A 152 -11.77 17.89 3.71
C ARG A 152 -10.63 17.66 4.71
N PRO A 153 -9.64 18.55 4.73
CA PRO A 153 -9.47 19.73 3.88
C PRO A 153 -9.03 19.41 2.46
N MET A 154 -8.85 18.15 2.13
CA MET A 154 -8.45 17.65 0.80
C MET A 154 -9.04 16.26 0.57
N GLU A 155 -8.96 15.78 -0.67
CA GLU A 155 -9.24 14.38 -0.99
C GLU A 155 -8.30 13.43 -0.24
N PRO A 156 -8.75 12.23 0.14
CA PRO A 156 -7.89 11.25 0.81
C PRO A 156 -6.73 10.87 -0.11
N ASP A 157 -5.53 10.84 0.46
CA ASP A 157 -4.36 10.37 -0.25
C ASP A 157 -4.38 8.84 -0.38
N ILE A 158 -3.85 8.32 -1.46
CA ILE A 158 -3.80 6.87 -1.75
C ILE A 158 -3.12 6.05 -0.65
N HIS A 159 -2.21 6.66 0.13
CA HIS A 159 -1.47 5.96 1.18
C HIS A 159 -2.29 5.71 2.44
N TRP A 160 -3.37 6.49 2.67
CA TRP A 160 -4.29 6.28 3.79
C TRP A 160 -5.75 6.12 3.38
N SER A 161 -6.09 6.07 2.09
CA SER A 161 -7.41 5.62 1.64
C SER A 161 -7.60 4.12 1.91
N ALA A 162 -8.85 3.64 1.97
CA ALA A 162 -9.16 2.24 2.24
C ALA A 162 -8.57 1.31 1.17
N MET A 163 -8.05 0.15 1.58
CA MET A 163 -7.51 -0.88 0.68
C MET A 163 -8.61 -1.45 -0.21
N SER A 164 -9.79 -1.67 0.35
CA SER A 164 -10.97 -2.11 -0.39
C SER A 164 -11.31 -1.21 -1.58
N GLY A 165 -11.06 0.10 -1.49
CA GLY A 165 -11.20 1.03 -2.62
C GLY A 165 -10.18 0.78 -3.73
N HIS A 166 -8.93 0.46 -3.39
CA HIS A 166 -7.91 0.09 -4.38
C HIS A 166 -8.25 -1.24 -5.07
N VAL A 167 -8.69 -2.22 -4.30
CA VAL A 167 -9.10 -3.54 -4.80
C VAL A 167 -10.34 -3.41 -5.68
N SER A 168 -11.36 -2.67 -5.24
CA SER A 168 -12.59 -2.41 -6.01
C SER A 168 -12.30 -1.77 -7.37
N THR A 169 -11.39 -0.80 -7.43
CA THR A 169 -11.04 -0.15 -8.70
C THR A 169 -10.60 -1.14 -9.78
N PHE A 170 -9.90 -2.21 -9.42
CA PHE A 170 -9.51 -3.26 -10.36
C PHE A 170 -10.72 -4.09 -10.81
N ILE A 171 -11.57 -4.48 -9.86
CA ILE A 171 -12.76 -5.32 -10.12
C ILE A 171 -13.79 -4.58 -11.01
N VAL A 172 -14.13 -3.34 -10.69
CA VAL A 172 -15.13 -2.57 -11.45
C VAL A 172 -14.66 -2.24 -12.87
N ASN A 173 -13.36 -2.25 -13.13
CA ASN A 173 -12.79 -2.17 -14.47
C ASN A 173 -12.70 -3.54 -15.17
N GLY A 174 -13.31 -4.57 -14.61
CA GLY A 174 -13.44 -5.90 -15.20
C GLY A 174 -12.29 -6.84 -14.88
N GLY A 175 -11.44 -6.51 -13.90
CA GLY A 175 -10.40 -7.40 -13.39
C GLY A 175 -10.95 -8.45 -12.44
N THR A 176 -10.31 -9.62 -12.42
CA THR A 176 -10.58 -10.71 -11.48
C THR A 176 -9.27 -11.09 -10.81
N TYR A 177 -9.26 -11.23 -9.50
CA TYR A 177 -8.08 -11.66 -8.75
C TYR A 177 -7.99 -13.17 -8.67
N ASP A 178 -6.80 -13.70 -8.94
CA ASP A 178 -6.43 -15.08 -8.65
C ASP A 178 -5.92 -15.24 -7.21
N ASN A 179 -5.38 -14.15 -6.63
CA ASN A 179 -4.90 -14.15 -5.26
C ASN A 179 -4.96 -12.76 -4.62
N ILE A 180 -5.39 -12.72 -3.35
CA ILE A 180 -5.23 -11.59 -2.44
C ILE A 180 -4.59 -12.15 -1.17
N PHE A 181 -3.40 -11.68 -0.83
CA PHE A 181 -2.66 -12.19 0.32
C PHE A 181 -2.21 -11.08 1.28
N TRP A 182 -1.78 -11.47 2.47
CA TRP A 182 -1.39 -10.57 3.53
C TRP A 182 0.13 -10.33 3.55
N THR A 183 0.53 -9.09 3.88
CA THR A 183 1.94 -8.80 4.16
C THR A 183 2.48 -9.62 5.31
N GLU A 184 1.64 -10.00 6.25
CA GLU A 184 1.95 -10.77 7.45
C GLU A 184 2.33 -12.23 7.13
N SER A 185 1.87 -12.75 5.98
CA SER A 185 2.26 -14.06 5.42
C SER A 185 2.83 -13.92 4.00
N PHE A 186 3.68 -12.94 3.80
CA PHE A 186 4.19 -12.53 2.49
C PHE A 186 4.77 -13.68 1.66
N ASN A 187 5.61 -14.51 2.27
CA ASN A 187 6.28 -15.61 1.54
C ASN A 187 5.28 -16.65 1.04
N ASP A 188 4.27 -16.99 1.85
CA ASP A 188 3.23 -17.94 1.45
C ASP A 188 2.40 -17.39 0.29
N GLY A 189 2.01 -16.11 0.37
CA GLY A 189 1.27 -15.43 -0.68
C GLY A 189 2.04 -15.29 -1.97
N MET A 190 3.32 -14.93 -1.89
CA MET A 190 4.20 -14.80 -3.05
C MET A 190 4.53 -16.17 -3.70
N GLY A 191 4.47 -17.27 -2.97
CA GLY A 191 4.68 -18.61 -3.53
C GLY A 191 3.73 -18.90 -4.70
N GLY A 192 2.45 -18.55 -4.59
CA GLY A 192 1.48 -18.66 -5.68
C GLY A 192 1.82 -17.76 -6.88
N VAL A 193 2.27 -16.54 -6.60
CA VAL A 193 2.68 -15.57 -7.64
C VAL A 193 3.90 -16.07 -8.41
N LEU A 194 4.92 -16.58 -7.71
CA LEU A 194 6.14 -17.09 -8.34
C LEU A 194 5.88 -18.27 -9.25
N ASN A 195 4.93 -19.15 -8.89
CA ASN A 195 4.51 -20.25 -9.78
C ASN A 195 3.88 -19.75 -11.08
N ALA A 196 3.27 -18.57 -11.07
CA ALA A 196 2.64 -17.97 -12.24
C ALA A 196 3.60 -17.12 -13.07
N ILE A 197 4.66 -16.58 -12.47
CA ILE A 197 5.67 -15.77 -13.17
C ILE A 197 6.40 -16.62 -14.18
N LYS A 198 6.31 -16.24 -15.46
CA LYS A 198 7.13 -16.82 -16.54
C LYS A 198 8.49 -16.09 -16.58
N THR A 199 9.39 -16.50 -15.72
CA THR A 199 10.75 -15.95 -15.64
C THR A 199 11.79 -16.95 -16.15
N LYS A 200 12.93 -16.42 -16.60
CA LYS A 200 14.15 -17.19 -16.91
C LYS A 200 15.12 -17.24 -15.72
N HIS A 201 14.81 -16.55 -14.66
CA HIS A 201 15.66 -16.36 -13.49
C HIS A 201 15.06 -17.05 -12.28
N ASP A 202 15.87 -17.82 -11.57
CA ASP A 202 15.46 -18.42 -10.30
C ASP A 202 15.24 -17.32 -9.25
N ILE A 203 14.10 -17.35 -8.59
CA ILE A 203 13.73 -16.39 -7.55
C ILE A 203 13.59 -17.15 -6.23
N ASP A 204 14.55 -16.93 -5.33
CA ASP A 204 14.47 -17.41 -3.96
C ASP A 204 14.01 -16.28 -3.03
N LEU A 205 12.79 -16.39 -2.53
CA LEU A 205 12.21 -15.39 -1.61
C LEU A 205 13.03 -15.17 -0.34
N GLN A 206 13.82 -16.15 0.10
CA GLN A 206 14.65 -16.01 1.29
C GLN A 206 15.85 -15.09 1.07
N THR A 207 16.29 -14.98 -0.18
CA THR A 207 17.42 -14.12 -0.56
C THR A 207 17.02 -12.72 -0.99
N ILE A 208 15.71 -12.46 -1.17
CA ILE A 208 15.23 -11.16 -1.58
C ILE A 208 15.37 -10.16 -0.42
N PRO A 209 16.12 -9.06 -0.63
CA PRO A 209 16.21 -8.00 0.36
C PRO A 209 14.83 -7.42 0.67
N ARG A 210 14.59 -7.09 1.93
CA ARG A 210 13.40 -6.31 2.29
C ARG A 210 13.62 -4.87 1.88
N PHE A 211 13.02 -4.49 0.76
CA PHE A 211 13.09 -3.14 0.24
C PHE A 211 12.15 -2.21 1.03
N ASN A 212 12.65 -1.03 1.40
CA ASN A 212 11.92 -0.02 2.19
C ASN A 212 11.51 -0.45 3.62
N GLU A 213 12.27 -1.29 4.28
CA GLU A 213 12.35 -1.16 5.72
C GLU A 213 12.80 0.27 5.97
N SER A 214 12.06 1.04 6.77
CA SER A 214 12.11 2.51 6.92
C SER A 214 13.46 3.06 7.43
N GLU A 215 14.57 2.49 7.02
CA GLU A 215 15.90 2.96 7.29
C GLU A 215 16.24 4.09 6.31
N GLY A 216 16.11 5.32 6.76
CA GLY A 216 16.66 6.49 6.09
C GLY A 216 15.67 7.53 5.56
N HIS A 217 14.35 7.31 5.62
CA HIS A 217 13.37 8.21 5.03
C HIS A 217 12.50 8.99 6.03
N GLY A 218 12.88 9.02 7.30
CA GLY A 218 12.12 9.74 8.33
C GLY A 218 12.54 9.31 9.73
N PRO A 219 11.88 9.84 10.78
CA PRO A 219 12.14 9.43 12.14
C PRO A 219 11.82 7.95 12.32
N LYS A 220 12.72 7.22 12.98
CA LYS A 220 12.45 5.84 13.38
C LYS A 220 11.28 5.82 14.37
N ARG A 221 10.45 4.79 14.27
CA ARG A 221 9.42 4.53 15.25
C ARG A 221 10.07 4.24 16.61
N ALA A 222 9.71 5.02 17.64
CA ALA A 222 10.32 4.96 18.97
C ALA A 222 9.66 3.92 19.88
N TYR A 223 8.41 3.51 19.59
CA TYR A 223 7.59 2.66 20.47
C TYR A 223 7.05 1.44 19.71
N PRO A 224 6.65 0.37 20.40
CA PRO A 224 5.86 -0.73 19.85
C PRO A 224 4.60 -0.22 19.13
N VAL A 225 4.06 -1.02 18.23
CA VAL A 225 2.87 -0.61 17.43
C VAL A 225 1.68 -0.32 18.33
N GLU A 226 1.44 -1.18 19.29
CA GLU A 226 0.31 -1.12 20.23
C GLU A 226 0.27 0.17 21.04
N ASP A 227 1.41 0.77 21.36
CA ASP A 227 1.50 2.01 22.16
C ASP A 227 0.93 3.23 21.42
N TYR A 228 0.87 3.19 20.09
CA TYR A 228 0.29 4.24 19.28
C TYR A 228 -1.25 4.27 19.35
N PHE A 229 -1.87 3.17 19.78
CA PHE A 229 -3.32 2.99 19.73
C PHE A 229 -3.91 2.94 21.15
N ASP A 230 -4.73 3.94 21.47
CA ASP A 230 -5.69 3.90 22.58
C ASP A 230 -7.10 3.60 22.06
N ASP A 231 -8.08 3.53 22.93
CA ASP A 231 -9.47 3.19 22.57
C ASP A 231 -10.03 4.12 21.49
N LEU A 232 -9.73 5.44 21.57
CA LEU A 232 -10.18 6.42 20.59
C LEU A 232 -9.52 6.22 19.23
N SER A 233 -8.21 6.05 19.19
CA SER A 233 -7.48 5.82 17.96
C SER A 233 -7.83 4.49 17.30
N MET A 234 -8.05 3.44 18.08
CA MET A 234 -8.59 2.17 17.59
C MET A 234 -9.98 2.34 17.00
N HIS A 235 -10.87 3.08 17.68
CA HIS A 235 -12.20 3.38 17.17
C HIS A 235 -12.15 4.13 15.83
N LEU A 236 -11.30 5.14 15.70
CA LEU A 236 -11.12 5.89 14.46
C LEU A 236 -10.63 5.00 13.30
N VAL A 237 -9.68 4.09 13.55
CA VAL A 237 -9.18 3.16 12.53
C VAL A 237 -10.28 2.17 12.11
N LYS A 238 -11.04 1.63 13.07
CA LYS A 238 -12.19 0.75 12.78
C LYS A 238 -13.25 1.47 11.94
N GLU A 239 -13.57 2.72 12.27
CA GLU A 239 -14.54 3.53 11.50
C GLU A 239 -14.05 3.76 10.05
N MET A 240 -12.77 4.13 9.88
CA MET A 240 -12.20 4.43 8.56
C MET A 240 -12.08 3.21 7.66
N TYR A 241 -11.75 2.04 8.24
CA TYR A 241 -11.34 0.85 7.49
C TYR A 241 -12.20 -0.39 7.81
N HIS A 242 -13.42 -0.20 8.29
CA HIS A 242 -14.33 -1.29 8.67
C HIS A 242 -14.43 -2.37 7.58
N ARG A 243 -14.64 -1.96 6.34
CA ARG A 243 -14.71 -2.86 5.18
C ARG A 243 -13.40 -3.61 4.92
N ASP A 244 -12.25 -2.99 5.17
CA ASP A 244 -10.94 -3.64 5.02
C ASP A 244 -10.76 -4.74 6.07
N PHE A 245 -11.17 -4.51 7.33
CA PHE A 245 -11.14 -5.51 8.38
C PHE A 245 -12.01 -6.73 8.02
N GLU A 246 -13.26 -6.49 7.62
CA GLU A 246 -14.22 -7.55 7.29
C GLU A 246 -13.77 -8.39 6.08
N LEU A 247 -13.43 -7.74 4.96
CA LEU A 247 -13.08 -8.42 3.71
C LEU A 247 -11.76 -9.14 3.78
N PHE A 248 -10.77 -8.53 4.43
CA PHE A 248 -9.41 -9.09 4.50
C PHE A 248 -9.14 -9.85 5.79
N LYS A 249 -10.19 -10.07 6.61
CA LYS A 249 -10.20 -10.95 7.80
C LYS A 249 -9.18 -10.55 8.87
N TYR A 250 -8.99 -9.25 9.06
CA TYR A 250 -8.19 -8.75 10.17
C TYR A 250 -9.01 -8.64 11.46
N ASP A 251 -8.34 -8.83 12.60
CA ASP A 251 -8.94 -8.61 13.90
C ASP A 251 -9.14 -7.10 14.15
N PHE A 252 -10.38 -6.73 14.51
CA PHE A 252 -10.73 -5.34 14.83
C PHE A 252 -10.05 -4.83 16.10
N ASP A 253 -9.67 -5.72 17.00
CA ASP A 253 -9.17 -5.38 18.33
C ASP A 253 -7.66 -5.61 18.51
N ASP A 254 -6.97 -6.06 17.45
CA ASP A 254 -5.53 -6.35 17.51
C ASP A 254 -4.68 -5.41 16.63
N PRO A 255 -4.12 -4.32 17.20
CA PRO A 255 -3.18 -3.46 16.50
C PRO A 255 -1.77 -4.06 16.37
N SER A 256 -1.47 -5.19 17.03
CA SER A 256 -0.12 -5.75 17.18
C SER A 256 0.43 -6.46 15.94
N ASN A 257 -0.31 -6.43 14.83
CA ASN A 257 0.11 -7.05 13.56
C ASN A 257 0.18 -8.59 13.61
N LYS A 258 -0.68 -9.23 14.40
CA LYS A 258 -0.83 -10.69 14.37
C LYS A 258 -1.46 -11.15 13.07
N MET A 259 -1.31 -12.44 12.80
CA MET A 259 -1.91 -13.08 11.62
C MET A 259 -3.42 -12.85 11.57
N PRO A 260 -3.97 -12.65 10.36
CA PRO A 260 -5.41 -12.57 10.17
C PRO A 260 -6.17 -13.78 10.72
N ILE A 261 -7.43 -13.57 11.08
CA ILE A 261 -8.26 -14.56 11.79
C ILE A 261 -8.99 -15.56 10.88
N GLY A 262 -8.72 -15.54 9.57
CA GLY A 262 -9.42 -16.40 8.62
C GLY A 262 -8.69 -16.52 7.29
N LYS A 263 -9.45 -16.81 6.24
CA LYS A 263 -8.99 -16.80 4.85
C LYS A 263 -9.75 -15.72 4.09
N ILE A 264 -9.08 -15.06 3.15
CA ILE A 264 -9.76 -14.16 2.22
C ILE A 264 -10.57 -15.01 1.25
N ASP A 265 -11.86 -14.74 1.20
CA ASP A 265 -12.78 -15.35 0.25
C ASP A 265 -12.86 -14.43 -0.99
N LEU A 266 -12.29 -14.87 -2.10
CA LEU A 266 -12.23 -14.09 -3.33
C LEU A 266 -13.62 -13.86 -3.92
N ASP A 267 -14.53 -14.83 -3.81
CA ASP A 267 -15.90 -14.70 -4.30
C ASP A 267 -16.65 -13.63 -3.48
N GLU A 268 -16.48 -13.64 -2.14
CA GLU A 268 -17.01 -12.60 -1.27
C GLU A 268 -16.45 -11.20 -1.63
N VAL A 269 -15.14 -11.12 -1.86
CA VAL A 269 -14.47 -9.86 -2.24
C VAL A 269 -15.02 -9.35 -3.58
N HIS A 270 -15.09 -10.20 -4.60
CA HIS A 270 -15.63 -9.82 -5.91
C HIS A 270 -17.10 -9.40 -5.83
N ALA A 271 -17.94 -10.15 -5.10
CA ALA A 271 -19.34 -9.82 -4.93
C ALA A 271 -19.54 -8.46 -4.23
N LYS A 272 -18.84 -8.23 -3.13
CA LYS A 272 -19.00 -7.01 -2.32
C LYS A 272 -18.31 -5.77 -2.91
N LEU A 273 -17.29 -5.93 -3.75
CA LEU A 273 -16.52 -4.82 -4.30
C LEU A 273 -16.81 -4.55 -5.79
N GLY A 274 -17.51 -5.44 -6.48
CA GLY A 274 -17.92 -5.31 -7.87
C GLY A 274 -19.23 -4.56 -8.09
N GLU A 275 -19.97 -4.29 -7.00
CA GLU A 275 -21.20 -3.48 -7.00
C GLU A 275 -20.84 -1.96 -6.97
#